data_9350febeef13dd92982c2c689a508a4c
#
_entry.id   9350febeef13dd92982c2c689a508a4c
#
_cell.length_a   1.000
_cell.length_b   1.000
_cell.length_c   1.000
_cell.angle_alpha   90.00
_cell.angle_beta   90.00
_cell.angle_gamma   90.00
#
_symmetry.space_group_name_H-M   'P 1'
#
loop_
_entity.id
_entity.type
_entity.pdbx_description
1 polymer ?
#
loop_
_entity_poly.entity_id
_entity_poly.type
_entity_poly.pdbx_seq_one_letter_code
_entity_poly.pdbx_strand_id
1 'polypeptide(L)'
;MAAIIAVASQSGGDFVAAGVEEFGKVEVVGDSLPEFSDAAIDPAIGVMAPVLTGQGFTGNSVVTSPGAPTLLVFLAHWCGFCQREVPLLVKWNSAGEVPVGLDVVAITTSTDPASPNFPPSEWLAREKFPPLWPVMTDSGEKTAATAFGVSGFPFFVLLDAEGKVALRLSGGVETGVLTEQINQALTRTN
;
A
#
# COMPACT_ATOMS: atom_id res chain seq x y z
N MET A 1 8.93 -64.72 -24.76
CA MET A 1 7.98 -63.69 -24.32
C MET A 1 8.71 -62.79 -23.36
N ALA A 2 9.08 -61.59 -23.82
CA ALA A 2 9.79 -60.60 -23.01
C ALA A 2 8.75 -59.60 -22.51
N ALA A 3 8.62 -59.45 -21.20
CA ALA A 3 7.73 -58.48 -20.56
C ALA A 3 8.48 -57.15 -20.50
N ILE A 4 7.98 -56.15 -21.18
CA ILE A 4 8.42 -54.75 -21.07
C ILE A 4 7.72 -54.14 -19.88
N ILE A 5 8.47 -53.83 -18.80
CA ILE A 5 8.00 -53.04 -17.69
C ILE A 5 8.16 -51.58 -18.09
N ALA A 6 7.04 -50.91 -18.37
CA ALA A 6 7.01 -49.48 -18.55
C ALA A 6 7.07 -48.81 -17.15
N VAL A 7 8.20 -48.17 -16.84
CA VAL A 7 8.31 -47.29 -15.69
C VAL A 7 7.65 -45.98 -16.08
N ALA A 8 6.45 -45.73 -15.55
CA ALA A 8 5.84 -44.43 -15.61
C ALA A 8 6.57 -43.49 -14.65
N SER A 9 7.39 -42.60 -15.20
CA SER A 9 7.91 -41.46 -14.49
C SER A 9 6.73 -40.54 -14.14
N GLN A 10 6.29 -40.59 -12.89
CA GLN A 10 5.42 -39.54 -12.34
C GLN A 10 6.31 -38.31 -12.19
N SER A 11 6.24 -37.41 -13.16
CA SER A 11 6.62 -36.03 -12.97
C SER A 11 5.70 -35.49 -11.87
N GLY A 12 6.23 -35.32 -10.66
CA GLY A 12 5.61 -34.56 -9.59
C GLY A 12 5.35 -33.18 -10.16
N GLY A 13 4.07 -32.89 -10.44
CA GLY A 13 3.65 -31.53 -10.66
C GLY A 13 3.90 -30.79 -9.36
N ASP A 14 4.90 -29.90 -9.38
CA ASP A 14 4.99 -28.86 -8.39
C ASP A 14 3.65 -28.14 -8.43
N PHE A 15 2.83 -28.36 -7.40
CA PHE A 15 1.75 -27.46 -7.07
C PHE A 15 2.43 -26.20 -6.61
N VAL A 16 2.75 -25.31 -7.54
CA VAL A 16 3.00 -23.91 -7.25
C VAL A 16 1.67 -23.46 -6.69
N ALA A 17 1.57 -23.34 -5.37
CA ALA A 17 0.49 -22.63 -4.72
C ALA A 17 0.35 -21.32 -5.48
N ALA A 18 -0.87 -20.93 -5.86
CA ALA A 18 -1.13 -19.72 -6.63
C ALA A 18 -0.29 -18.61 -5.97
N GLY A 19 0.73 -18.15 -6.70
CA GLY A 19 1.87 -17.45 -6.11
C GLY A 19 1.37 -16.18 -5.43
N VAL A 20 1.79 -15.99 -4.20
CA VAL A 20 1.69 -14.69 -3.54
C VAL A 20 2.69 -13.79 -4.25
N GLU A 21 2.19 -12.75 -4.91
CA GLU A 21 3.01 -11.81 -5.67
C GLU A 21 3.44 -10.67 -4.75
N GLU A 22 4.72 -10.66 -4.38
CA GLU A 22 5.28 -9.61 -3.50
C GLU A 22 5.69 -8.35 -4.26
N PHE A 23 5.76 -8.45 -5.58
CA PHE A 23 5.99 -7.35 -6.51
C PHE A 23 4.88 -7.36 -7.55
N GLY A 24 4.34 -6.19 -7.87
CA GLY A 24 3.32 -6.03 -8.88
C GLY A 24 3.76 -5.09 -10.01
N LYS A 25 3.14 -5.23 -11.16
CA LYS A 25 3.19 -4.18 -12.17
C LYS A 25 2.21 -3.09 -11.76
N VAL A 26 2.67 -1.85 -11.72
CA VAL A 26 1.83 -0.69 -11.44
C VAL A 26 1.75 0.17 -12.70
N GLU A 27 0.52 0.45 -13.13
CA GLU A 27 0.22 1.43 -14.16
C GLU A 27 -0.14 2.76 -13.47
N VAL A 28 0.40 3.85 -14.00
CA VAL A 28 0.20 5.21 -13.49
C VAL A 28 -0.46 6.04 -14.57
N VAL A 29 -1.59 6.64 -14.27
CA VAL A 29 -2.30 7.55 -15.18
C VAL A 29 -2.40 8.92 -14.53
N GLY A 30 -1.84 9.92 -15.18
CA GLY A 30 -1.68 11.28 -14.68
C GLY A 30 -0.23 11.64 -14.37
N ASP A 31 -0.01 12.88 -13.94
CA ASP A 31 1.33 13.40 -13.63
C ASP A 31 1.78 12.97 -12.24
N SER A 32 3.06 12.64 -12.09
CA SER A 32 3.65 12.36 -10.78
C SER A 32 3.65 13.60 -9.89
N LEU A 33 3.40 13.40 -8.62
CA LEU A 33 3.50 14.46 -7.60
C LEU A 33 4.97 14.82 -7.36
N PRO A 34 5.26 16.07 -6.98
CA PRO A 34 6.60 16.45 -6.55
C PRO A 34 7.03 15.64 -5.33
N GLU A 35 8.32 15.35 -5.22
CA GLU A 35 8.87 14.70 -4.03
C GLU A 35 8.49 15.48 -2.77
N PHE A 36 8.04 14.74 -1.73
CA PHE A 36 7.68 15.35 -0.46
C PHE A 36 8.92 15.86 0.26
N SER A 37 8.81 17.07 0.78
CA SER A 37 9.81 17.67 1.65
C SER A 37 9.12 18.34 2.85
N ASP A 38 9.85 18.53 3.94
CA ASP A 38 9.38 19.23 5.15
C ASP A 38 9.23 20.75 4.94
N ALA A 39 8.88 21.18 3.73
CA ALA A 39 8.61 22.60 3.44
C ALA A 39 7.33 23.03 4.15
N ALA A 40 7.29 24.32 4.54
CA ALA A 40 6.13 24.90 5.25
C ALA A 40 4.81 24.77 4.47
N ILE A 41 4.89 24.65 3.15
CA ILE A 41 3.74 24.41 2.26
C ILE A 41 4.12 23.27 1.32
N ASP A 42 3.37 22.17 1.38
CA ASP A 42 3.51 21.06 0.44
C ASP A 42 2.91 21.46 -0.93
N PRO A 43 3.74 21.50 -2.01
CA PRO A 43 3.28 21.92 -3.33
C PRO A 43 2.29 20.94 -3.98
N ALA A 44 2.13 19.73 -3.44
CA ALA A 44 1.16 18.76 -3.92
C ALA A 44 -0.27 19.01 -3.43
N ILE A 45 -0.48 19.80 -2.38
CA ILE A 45 -1.82 20.06 -1.85
C ILE A 45 -2.71 20.73 -2.91
N GLY A 46 -3.89 20.15 -3.14
CA GLY A 46 -4.86 20.57 -4.15
C GLY A 46 -4.54 20.10 -5.58
N VAL A 47 -3.37 19.44 -5.80
CA VAL A 47 -3.01 18.86 -7.10
C VAL A 47 -3.76 17.54 -7.28
N MET A 48 -4.22 17.28 -8.51
CA MET A 48 -4.79 15.99 -8.89
C MET A 48 -3.73 14.90 -8.77
N ALA A 49 -3.98 13.89 -7.95
CA ALA A 49 -3.08 12.77 -7.80
C ALA A 49 -3.16 11.82 -9.01
N PRO A 50 -2.07 11.15 -9.38
CA PRO A 50 -2.12 10.11 -10.37
C PRO A 50 -3.00 8.93 -9.89
N VAL A 51 -3.71 8.30 -10.82
CA VAL A 51 -4.44 7.06 -10.56
C VAL A 51 -3.49 5.88 -10.73
N LEU A 52 -3.42 5.03 -9.72
CA LEU A 52 -2.67 3.78 -9.78
C LEU A 52 -3.61 2.63 -10.11
N THR A 53 -3.17 1.75 -10.98
CA THR A 53 -3.76 0.43 -11.19
C THR A 53 -2.69 -0.62 -11.00
N GLY A 54 -2.90 -1.51 -10.05
CA GLY A 54 -1.96 -2.57 -9.69
C GLY A 54 -2.67 -3.82 -9.21
N GLN A 55 -1.91 -4.74 -8.64
CA GLN A 55 -2.41 -5.99 -8.08
C GLN A 55 -2.06 -6.10 -6.61
N GLY A 56 -2.90 -6.78 -5.86
CA GLY A 56 -2.60 -7.23 -4.52
C GLY A 56 -1.87 -8.56 -4.50
N PHE A 57 -1.49 -9.04 -3.31
CA PHE A 57 -0.73 -10.28 -3.12
C PHE A 57 -1.34 -11.52 -3.78
N THR A 58 -2.65 -11.56 -3.97
CA THR A 58 -3.38 -12.69 -4.59
C THR A 58 -3.79 -12.43 -6.04
N GLY A 59 -3.20 -11.41 -6.67
CA GLY A 59 -3.50 -11.03 -8.06
C GLY A 59 -4.82 -10.27 -8.25
N ASN A 60 -5.53 -9.96 -7.17
CA ASN A 60 -6.73 -9.11 -7.24
C ASN A 60 -6.36 -7.68 -7.66
N SER A 61 -7.17 -7.08 -8.54
CA SER A 61 -6.96 -5.70 -8.97
C SER A 61 -7.20 -4.71 -7.84
N VAL A 62 -6.30 -3.74 -7.71
CA VAL A 62 -6.41 -2.60 -6.79
C VAL A 62 -6.25 -1.31 -7.60
N VAL A 63 -7.19 -0.38 -7.45
CA VAL A 63 -7.20 0.90 -8.18
C VAL A 63 -7.45 2.04 -7.21
N THR A 64 -6.72 3.14 -7.37
CA THR A 64 -6.87 4.36 -6.53
C THR A 64 -7.71 5.41 -7.26
N SER A 65 -8.94 5.04 -7.68
CA SER A 65 -9.82 5.96 -8.41
C SER A 65 -10.47 6.99 -7.48
N PRO A 66 -10.75 8.22 -7.97
CA PRO A 66 -11.62 9.17 -7.29
C PRO A 66 -13.02 8.60 -7.01
N GLY A 67 -13.73 9.15 -6.04
CA GLY A 67 -15.11 8.77 -5.68
C GLY A 67 -15.41 8.85 -4.19
N ALA A 68 -14.41 8.55 -3.35
CA ALA A 68 -14.47 8.73 -1.91
C ALA A 68 -13.11 9.25 -1.41
N PRO A 69 -13.08 9.98 -0.27
CA PRO A 69 -11.83 10.29 0.38
C PRO A 69 -11.03 9.02 0.65
N THR A 70 -9.75 9.00 0.26
CA THR A 70 -8.92 7.80 0.34
C THR A 70 -7.58 8.11 1.01
N LEU A 71 -7.23 7.33 2.02
CA LEU A 71 -5.92 7.35 2.64
C LEU A 71 -5.04 6.27 2.01
N LEU A 72 -4.02 6.68 1.27
CA LEU A 72 -2.97 5.78 0.79
C LEU A 72 -1.86 5.69 1.85
N VAL A 73 -1.45 4.46 2.18
CA VAL A 73 -0.40 4.19 3.18
C VAL A 73 0.73 3.40 2.51
N PHE A 74 1.87 4.04 2.28
CA PHE A 74 3.06 3.39 1.72
C PHE A 74 3.90 2.79 2.83
N LEU A 75 4.17 1.49 2.73
CA LEU A 75 4.83 0.70 3.75
C LEU A 75 6.01 -0.07 3.15
N ALA A 76 7.15 -0.05 3.86
CA ALA A 76 8.28 -0.91 3.59
C ALA A 76 8.45 -1.91 4.74
N HIS A 77 8.44 -3.22 4.45
CA HIS A 77 8.44 -4.28 5.47
C HIS A 77 9.66 -4.26 6.40
N TRP A 78 10.80 -3.79 5.89
CA TRP A 78 12.06 -3.67 6.62
C TRP A 78 12.18 -2.39 7.45
N CYS A 79 11.32 -1.41 7.22
CA CYS A 79 11.37 -0.12 7.91
C CYS A 79 10.89 -0.23 9.36
N GLY A 80 11.74 0.07 10.33
CA GLY A 80 11.39 -0.01 11.76
C GLY A 80 10.27 0.94 12.19
N PHE A 81 10.06 2.06 11.49
CA PHE A 81 8.91 2.94 11.72
C PHE A 81 7.62 2.29 11.21
N CYS A 82 7.62 1.66 10.03
CA CYS A 82 6.45 0.91 9.53
C CYS A 82 6.07 -0.25 10.45
N GLN A 83 7.07 -0.95 11.01
CA GLN A 83 6.82 -2.04 11.95
C GLN A 83 6.14 -1.57 13.25
N ARG A 84 6.33 -0.33 13.66
CA ARG A 84 5.62 0.28 14.78
C ARG A 84 4.27 0.85 14.37
N GLU A 85 4.16 1.35 13.15
CA GLU A 85 2.94 1.99 12.64
C GLU A 85 1.82 0.98 12.36
N VAL A 86 2.15 -0.16 11.72
CA VAL A 86 1.15 -1.16 11.33
C VAL A 86 0.29 -1.63 12.50
N PRO A 87 0.82 -1.99 13.69
CA PRO A 87 -0.01 -2.32 14.85
C PRO A 87 -0.93 -1.18 15.31
N LEU A 88 -0.50 0.09 15.17
CA LEU A 88 -1.32 1.25 15.51
C LEU A 88 -2.51 1.38 14.53
N LEU A 89 -2.25 1.22 13.23
CA LEU A 89 -3.30 1.21 12.20
C LEU A 89 -4.30 0.06 12.40
N VAL A 90 -3.81 -1.13 12.76
CA VAL A 90 -4.67 -2.28 13.09
C VAL A 90 -5.57 -1.96 14.29
N LYS A 91 -5.01 -1.36 15.34
CA LYS A 91 -5.78 -0.93 16.50
C LYS A 91 -6.80 0.15 16.14
N TRP A 92 -6.40 1.15 15.38
CA TRP A 92 -7.25 2.24 14.88
C TRP A 92 -8.48 1.71 14.14
N ASN A 93 -8.27 0.76 13.23
CA ASN A 93 -9.36 0.09 12.51
C ASN A 93 -10.26 -0.73 13.46
N SER A 94 -9.66 -1.55 14.33
CA SER A 94 -10.43 -2.43 15.23
C SER A 94 -11.21 -1.67 16.31
N ALA A 95 -10.77 -0.49 16.69
CA ALA A 95 -11.46 0.40 17.61
C ALA A 95 -12.60 1.18 16.94
N GLY A 96 -12.75 1.11 15.60
CA GLY A 96 -13.76 1.88 14.85
C GLY A 96 -13.46 3.40 14.82
N GLU A 97 -12.17 3.77 14.95
CA GLU A 97 -11.73 5.17 15.01
C GLU A 97 -11.40 5.74 13.62
N VAL A 98 -11.43 4.89 12.57
CA VAL A 98 -11.27 5.34 11.18
C VAL A 98 -12.44 6.26 10.82
N PRO A 99 -12.20 7.47 10.26
CA PRO A 99 -13.26 8.37 9.85
C PRO A 99 -14.29 7.71 8.93
N VAL A 100 -15.57 7.96 9.19
CA VAL A 100 -16.66 7.38 8.39
C VAL A 100 -16.56 7.87 6.95
N GLY A 101 -16.63 6.95 6.00
CA GLY A 101 -16.55 7.24 4.56
C GLY A 101 -15.12 7.43 4.03
N LEU A 102 -14.10 7.18 4.86
CA LEU A 102 -12.71 7.15 4.42
C LEU A 102 -12.35 5.74 3.96
N ASP A 103 -11.91 5.60 2.73
CA ASP A 103 -11.27 4.39 2.24
C ASP A 103 -9.78 4.37 2.63
N VAL A 104 -9.24 3.19 2.90
CA VAL A 104 -7.80 3.02 3.18
C VAL A 104 -7.23 1.99 2.22
N VAL A 105 -6.15 2.35 1.53
CA VAL A 105 -5.40 1.46 0.64
C VAL A 105 -3.94 1.45 1.07
N ALA A 106 -3.39 0.29 1.38
CA ALA A 106 -1.96 0.15 1.62
C ALA A 106 -1.21 -0.16 0.33
N ILE A 107 0.02 0.33 0.23
CA ILE A 107 0.93 0.03 -0.87
C ILE A 107 2.23 -0.48 -0.26
N THR A 108 2.54 -1.77 -0.46
CA THR A 108 3.84 -2.33 -0.07
C THR A 108 4.85 -1.98 -1.14
N THR A 109 5.90 -1.25 -0.76
CA THR A 109 6.90 -0.72 -1.70
C THR A 109 8.32 -0.92 -1.17
N SER A 110 9.31 -0.66 -2.00
CA SER A 110 10.72 -0.86 -1.66
C SER A 110 10.99 -2.27 -1.10
N THR A 111 10.27 -3.26 -1.61
CA THR A 111 10.37 -4.65 -1.16
C THR A 111 11.77 -5.18 -1.47
N ASP A 112 12.42 -5.76 -0.46
CA ASP A 112 13.77 -6.32 -0.57
C ASP A 112 13.81 -7.72 0.06
N PRO A 113 13.98 -8.77 -0.76
CA PRO A 113 14.02 -10.16 -0.27
C PRO A 113 15.15 -10.44 0.74
N ALA A 114 16.20 -9.63 0.78
CA ALA A 114 17.30 -9.79 1.72
C ALA A 114 17.07 -9.09 3.08
N SER A 115 16.01 -8.30 3.19
CA SER A 115 15.71 -7.50 4.37
C SER A 115 14.74 -8.19 5.35
N PRO A 116 14.74 -7.79 6.65
CA PRO A 116 13.84 -8.34 7.66
C PRO A 116 12.36 -8.22 7.28
N ASN A 117 11.53 -9.15 7.79
CA ASN A 117 10.08 -9.23 7.55
C ASN A 117 9.68 -9.47 6.08
N PHE A 118 10.59 -9.96 5.26
CA PHE A 118 10.21 -10.51 3.96
C PHE A 118 9.54 -11.89 4.15
N PRO A 119 8.50 -12.23 3.40
CA PRO A 119 7.80 -11.38 2.45
C PRO A 119 6.79 -10.41 3.12
N PRO A 120 6.50 -9.24 2.50
CA PRO A 120 5.51 -8.28 3.00
C PRO A 120 4.14 -8.88 3.30
N SER A 121 3.67 -9.82 2.50
CA SER A 121 2.40 -10.50 2.68
C SER A 121 2.31 -11.24 4.01
N GLU A 122 3.35 -12.01 4.37
CA GLU A 122 3.42 -12.71 5.66
C GLU A 122 3.60 -11.76 6.83
N TRP A 123 4.38 -10.68 6.64
CA TRP A 123 4.51 -9.65 7.67
C TRP A 123 3.16 -9.02 8.00
N LEU A 124 2.41 -8.53 7.02
CA LEU A 124 1.10 -7.92 7.24
C LEU A 124 0.09 -8.93 7.81
N ALA A 125 0.16 -10.21 7.41
CA ALA A 125 -0.67 -11.25 7.97
C ALA A 125 -0.37 -11.51 9.46
N ARG A 126 0.91 -11.53 9.86
CA ARG A 126 1.31 -11.65 11.28
C ARG A 126 0.82 -10.49 12.13
N GLU A 127 0.85 -9.28 11.58
CA GLU A 127 0.35 -8.06 12.23
C GLU A 127 -1.18 -7.97 12.23
N LYS A 128 -1.88 -8.90 11.58
CA LYS A 128 -3.35 -8.90 11.44
C LYS A 128 -3.87 -7.64 10.73
N PHE A 129 -3.15 -7.23 9.70
CA PHE A 129 -3.54 -6.05 8.91
C PHE A 129 -5.00 -6.18 8.44
N PRO A 130 -5.81 -5.09 8.46
CA PRO A 130 -7.24 -5.18 8.20
C PRO A 130 -7.57 -5.80 6.84
N PRO A 131 -8.33 -6.91 6.78
CA PRO A 131 -8.55 -7.64 5.53
C PRO A 131 -9.45 -6.89 4.53
N LEU A 132 -10.17 -5.86 4.99
CA LEU A 132 -11.00 -5.00 4.14
C LEU A 132 -10.21 -3.84 3.53
N TRP A 133 -8.99 -3.59 3.96
CA TRP A 133 -8.11 -2.60 3.36
C TRP A 133 -7.34 -3.26 2.22
N PRO A 134 -7.60 -2.87 0.96
CA PRO A 134 -6.83 -3.39 -0.15
C PRO A 134 -5.33 -3.12 0.04
N VAL A 135 -4.51 -4.09 -0.34
CA VAL A 135 -3.06 -3.93 -0.38
C VAL A 135 -2.63 -4.06 -1.83
N MET A 136 -1.96 -3.05 -2.37
CA MET A 136 -1.31 -3.07 -3.68
C MET A 136 0.17 -3.41 -3.48
N THR A 137 0.72 -4.28 -4.31
CA THR A 137 2.16 -4.51 -4.39
C THR A 137 2.78 -3.55 -5.41
N ASP A 138 3.76 -2.77 -4.98
CA ASP A 138 4.50 -1.89 -5.89
C ASP A 138 5.46 -2.67 -6.77
N SER A 139 5.93 -2.06 -7.85
CA SER A 139 6.97 -2.65 -8.70
C SER A 139 8.34 -2.64 -8.01
N GLY A 140 9.25 -3.46 -8.52
CA GLY A 140 10.66 -3.45 -8.08
C GLY A 140 11.33 -2.08 -8.27
N GLU A 141 10.87 -1.30 -9.24
CA GLU A 141 11.33 0.07 -9.53
C GLU A 141 10.63 1.13 -8.66
N LYS A 142 9.74 0.74 -7.76
CA LYS A 142 8.99 1.65 -6.87
C LYS A 142 8.11 2.65 -7.65
N THR A 143 7.42 2.16 -8.67
CA THR A 143 6.62 3.00 -9.58
C THR A 143 5.54 3.79 -8.84
N ALA A 144 4.78 3.14 -7.95
CA ALA A 144 3.74 3.80 -7.15
C ALA A 144 4.35 4.83 -6.20
N ALA A 145 5.38 4.46 -5.45
CA ALA A 145 6.03 5.37 -4.51
C ALA A 145 6.62 6.60 -5.21
N THR A 146 7.26 6.40 -6.36
CA THR A 146 7.80 7.50 -7.18
C THR A 146 6.70 8.43 -7.68
N ALA A 147 5.58 7.88 -8.17
CA ALA A 147 4.46 8.67 -8.67
C ALA A 147 3.82 9.56 -7.60
N PHE A 148 3.88 9.15 -6.33
CA PHE A 148 3.36 9.92 -5.20
C PHE A 148 4.39 10.76 -4.46
N GLY A 149 5.63 10.79 -4.95
CA GLY A 149 6.71 11.60 -4.38
C GLY A 149 7.12 11.16 -2.97
N VAL A 150 7.07 9.84 -2.70
CA VAL A 150 7.39 9.26 -1.40
C VAL A 150 8.86 9.44 -1.07
N SER A 151 9.17 10.15 0.03
CA SER A 151 10.54 10.46 0.47
C SER A 151 10.98 9.68 1.72
N GLY A 152 10.07 8.98 2.39
CA GLY A 152 10.36 8.20 3.61
C GLY A 152 9.21 7.27 3.96
N PHE A 153 9.37 6.42 5.00
CA PHE A 153 8.37 5.44 5.40
C PHE A 153 8.13 5.43 6.92
N PRO A 154 6.85 5.16 7.36
CA PRO A 154 5.65 5.06 6.53
C PRO A 154 5.36 6.40 5.86
N PHE A 155 4.59 6.38 4.77
CA PHE A 155 4.18 7.60 4.10
C PHE A 155 2.67 7.57 3.88
N PHE A 156 2.01 8.69 4.15
CA PHE A 156 0.56 8.82 4.05
C PHE A 156 0.21 9.87 3.02
N VAL A 157 -0.76 9.57 2.17
CA VAL A 157 -1.37 10.53 1.24
C VAL A 157 -2.87 10.46 1.39
N LEU A 158 -3.47 11.54 1.82
CA LEU A 158 -4.92 11.69 1.83
C LEU A 158 -5.36 12.33 0.52
N LEU A 159 -6.25 11.67 -0.18
CA LEU A 159 -6.95 12.19 -1.33
C LEU A 159 -8.38 12.57 -0.93
N ASP A 160 -8.88 13.69 -1.44
CA ASP A 160 -10.31 14.03 -1.33
C ASP A 160 -11.15 13.17 -2.31
N ALA A 161 -12.47 13.38 -2.30
CA ALA A 161 -13.37 12.61 -3.15
C ALA A 161 -13.17 12.86 -4.66
N GLU A 162 -12.59 14.00 -5.02
CA GLU A 162 -12.23 14.37 -6.38
C GLU A 162 -10.88 13.77 -6.81
N GLY A 163 -10.12 13.18 -5.88
CA GLY A 163 -8.80 12.61 -6.12
C GLY A 163 -7.65 13.63 -6.03
N LYS A 164 -7.88 14.79 -5.43
CA LYS A 164 -6.83 15.78 -5.16
C LYS A 164 -6.14 15.48 -3.83
N VAL A 165 -4.87 15.78 -3.75
CA VAL A 165 -4.10 15.64 -2.51
C VAL A 165 -4.61 16.64 -1.47
N ALA A 166 -5.13 16.12 -0.36
CA ALA A 166 -5.58 16.94 0.79
C ALA A 166 -4.51 17.02 1.89
N LEU A 167 -3.65 15.96 2.02
CA LEU A 167 -2.60 15.90 3.03
C LEU A 167 -1.52 14.90 2.60
N ARG A 168 -0.25 15.18 2.90
CA ARG A 168 0.83 14.18 2.89
C ARG A 168 1.61 14.25 4.19
N LEU A 169 2.02 13.07 4.71
CA LEU A 169 2.82 12.94 5.92
C LEU A 169 3.90 11.89 5.72
N SER A 170 5.11 12.15 6.23
CA SER A 170 6.22 11.21 6.25
C SER A 170 6.59 10.84 7.68
N GLY A 171 6.82 9.56 7.94
CA GLY A 171 7.12 9.04 9.28
C GLY A 171 5.88 8.56 10.03
N GLY A 172 6.10 7.94 11.21
CA GLY A 172 5.03 7.44 12.06
C GLY A 172 4.19 8.55 12.68
N VAL A 173 2.89 8.32 12.85
CA VAL A 173 1.95 9.28 13.42
C VAL A 173 0.98 8.58 14.37
N GLU A 174 0.75 9.15 15.55
CA GLU A 174 -0.28 8.67 16.47
C GLU A 174 -1.66 8.73 15.81
N THR A 175 -2.45 7.67 15.92
CA THR A 175 -3.72 7.52 15.18
C THR A 175 -4.77 8.60 15.53
N GLY A 176 -4.77 9.08 16.78
CA GLY A 176 -5.62 10.21 17.17
C GLY A 176 -5.24 11.51 16.44
N VAL A 177 -3.93 11.77 16.29
CA VAL A 177 -3.41 12.92 15.53
C VAL A 177 -3.71 12.72 14.04
N LEU A 178 -3.53 11.51 13.51
CA LEU A 178 -3.86 11.20 12.11
C LEU A 178 -5.35 11.47 11.82
N THR A 179 -6.25 10.99 12.68
CA THR A 179 -7.70 11.23 12.56
C THR A 179 -8.03 12.73 12.54
N GLU A 180 -7.43 13.49 13.44
CA GLU A 180 -7.65 14.95 13.51
C GLU A 180 -7.16 15.64 12.23
N GLN A 181 -5.96 15.31 11.75
CA GLN A 181 -5.39 15.89 10.53
C GLN A 181 -6.20 15.53 9.29
N ILE A 182 -6.69 14.28 9.17
CA ILE A 182 -7.60 13.85 8.10
C ILE A 182 -8.87 14.70 8.09
N ASN A 183 -9.54 14.82 9.24
CA ASN A 183 -10.78 15.58 9.35
C ASN A 183 -10.58 17.06 9.01
N GLN A 184 -9.49 17.66 9.49
CA GLN A 184 -9.15 19.06 9.18
C GLN A 184 -8.83 19.25 7.69
N ALA A 185 -8.10 18.31 7.07
CA ALA A 185 -7.76 18.39 5.66
C ALA A 185 -9.00 18.30 4.77
N LEU A 186 -9.89 17.34 5.02
CA LEU A 186 -11.14 17.14 4.26
C LEU A 186 -12.13 18.32 4.45
N THR A 187 -12.12 18.97 5.61
CA THR A 187 -12.96 20.17 5.81
C THR A 187 -12.48 21.36 4.98
N ARG A 188 -11.18 21.43 4.66
CA ARG A 188 -10.61 22.54 3.85
C ARG A 188 -10.84 22.36 2.35
N THR A 189 -11.08 21.15 1.88
CA THR A 189 -11.31 20.85 0.46
C THR A 189 -12.78 20.87 0.05
N ASN A 190 -13.71 20.95 1.00
CA ASN A 190 -15.15 21.16 0.79
C ASN A 190 -15.48 22.65 0.85
#